data_e783afdfe8b25687f7154e921ea31f9b
#
_entry.id   e783afdfe8b25687f7154e921ea31f9b
#
_cell.length_a   1.000
_cell.length_b   1.000
_cell.length_c   1.000
_cell.angle_alpha   90.00
_cell.angle_beta   90.00
_cell.angle_gamma   90.00
#
_symmetry.space_group_name_H-M   'P 1'
#
loop_
_entity.id
_entity.type
_entity.pdbx_description
1 polymer ?
#
loop_
_entity_poly.entity_id
_entity_poly.type
_entity_poly.pdbx_seq_one_letter_code
_entity_poly.pdbx_strand_id
1 'polypeptide(L)'
;LSILITRDGGNSWGKMDCSHLPKIEAGEAAFAASNTNIAIVGENAWIVTGGLKARVFHTSDMGLTWKVYDTPIIQGKNTTGIYSVAFSDENHGIICGGDYLDKFGNSANKAITKNGGKTWEVVAENAAPHYVSCVQYVPETAGMEVFAVSTNGIFYSNNAGLNWQKVSDEGFYSIRIVNKNTAWLSGNEVIAKMKMQ
;
A
#
# COMPACT_ATOMS: atom_id res chain seq x y z
N LEU A 1 8.49 4.79 15.35
CA LEU A 1 8.49 3.60 14.48
C LEU A 1 9.37 2.53 15.10
N SER A 2 8.91 1.29 15.14
CA SER A 2 9.72 0.12 15.52
C SER A 2 9.72 -0.86 14.38
N ILE A 3 10.90 -1.30 13.96
CA ILE A 3 11.06 -2.29 12.88
C ILE A 3 11.71 -3.53 13.49
N LEU A 4 11.07 -4.68 13.31
CA LEU A 4 11.64 -5.99 13.55
C LEU A 4 12.12 -6.59 12.24
N ILE A 5 13.31 -7.15 12.24
CA ILE A 5 13.92 -7.74 11.05
C ILE A 5 14.43 -9.14 11.34
N THR A 6 14.26 -10.02 10.40
CA THR A 6 14.91 -11.34 10.35
C THR A 6 15.88 -11.37 9.17
N ARG A 7 16.99 -12.10 9.31
CA ARG A 7 17.98 -12.34 8.25
C ARG A 7 18.24 -13.84 8.02
N ASP A 8 17.47 -14.67 8.69
CA ASP A 8 17.58 -16.13 8.69
C ASP A 8 16.23 -16.84 8.38
N GLY A 9 15.36 -16.15 7.64
CA GLY A 9 14.07 -16.70 7.23
C GLY A 9 13.05 -16.85 8.37
N GLY A 10 13.16 -16.03 9.41
CA GLY A 10 12.20 -16.01 10.52
C GLY A 10 12.61 -16.87 11.72
N ASN A 11 13.77 -17.51 11.70
CA ASN A 11 14.25 -18.30 12.83
C ASN A 11 14.64 -17.42 14.03
N SER A 12 15.17 -16.23 13.74
CA SER A 12 15.40 -15.20 14.76
C SER A 12 14.93 -13.83 14.28
N TRP A 13 14.58 -12.96 15.23
CA TRP A 13 14.11 -11.60 14.98
C TRP A 13 14.86 -10.61 15.87
N GLY A 14 15.39 -9.57 15.27
CA GLY A 14 16.03 -8.47 15.95
C GLY A 14 15.26 -7.17 15.80
N LYS A 15 15.24 -6.34 16.84
CA LYS A 15 14.74 -4.97 16.72
C LYS A 15 15.85 -4.11 16.13
N MET A 16 15.51 -3.36 15.08
CA MET A 16 16.43 -2.36 14.53
C MET A 16 16.71 -1.25 15.52
N ASP A 17 17.93 -0.72 15.48
CA ASP A 17 18.28 0.50 16.22
C ASP A 17 17.51 1.69 15.64
N CYS A 18 16.64 2.26 16.45
CA CYS A 18 15.78 3.38 16.05
C CYS A 18 16.57 4.69 15.87
N SER A 19 17.83 4.77 16.29
CA SER A 19 18.68 5.96 16.13
C SER A 19 18.97 6.27 14.65
N HIS A 20 18.90 5.26 13.78
CA HIS A 20 19.11 5.37 12.34
C HIS A 20 17.82 5.56 11.54
N LEU A 21 16.66 5.51 12.19
CA LEU A 21 15.38 5.73 11.52
C LEU A 21 15.05 7.22 11.45
N PRO A 22 14.48 7.69 10.32
CA PRO A 22 13.93 9.04 10.25
C PRO A 22 12.86 9.24 11.34
N LYS A 23 12.81 10.46 11.90
CA LYS A 23 11.85 10.79 12.95
C LYS A 23 10.42 10.70 12.41
N ILE A 24 9.56 10.12 13.22
CA ILE A 24 8.11 10.15 13.05
C ILE A 24 7.59 11.51 13.51
N GLU A 25 6.70 12.09 12.72
CA GLU A 25 6.00 13.33 13.09
C GLU A 25 4.90 13.04 14.13
N ALA A 26 4.53 14.07 14.88
CA ALA A 26 3.43 13.95 15.86
C ALA A 26 2.13 13.53 15.16
N GLY A 27 1.46 12.48 15.65
CA GLY A 27 0.23 11.96 15.09
C GLY A 27 0.39 11.16 13.77
N GLU A 28 1.62 10.82 13.40
CA GLU A 28 1.92 9.91 12.29
C GLU A 28 2.03 8.46 12.79
N ALA A 29 1.42 7.53 12.07
CA ALA A 29 1.45 6.10 12.42
C ALA A 29 1.38 5.22 11.16
N ALA A 30 1.92 4.00 11.27
CA ALA A 30 1.68 2.96 10.26
C ALA A 30 0.34 2.27 10.55
N PHE A 31 -0.51 2.17 9.54
CA PHE A 31 -1.82 1.51 9.66
C PHE A 31 -1.69 0.03 9.33
N ALA A 32 -2.09 -0.83 10.26
CA ALA A 32 -1.91 -2.29 10.15
C ALA A 32 -3.11 -3.04 9.55
N ALA A 33 -4.09 -2.32 8.97
CA ALA A 33 -5.40 -2.88 8.61
C ALA A 33 -5.34 -4.05 7.62
N SER A 34 -4.42 -4.02 6.65
CA SER A 34 -4.32 -5.05 5.59
C SER A 34 -2.99 -5.80 5.57
N ASN A 35 -2.06 -5.49 6.48
CA ASN A 35 -0.67 -5.97 6.47
C ASN A 35 0.07 -5.65 5.16
N THR A 36 -0.34 -4.61 4.43
CA THR A 36 0.29 -4.12 3.20
C THR A 36 0.79 -2.68 3.33
N ASN A 37 1.05 -2.25 4.54
CA ASN A 37 1.75 -1.01 4.85
C ASN A 37 3.27 -1.12 4.68
N ILE A 38 3.76 -2.29 4.25
CA ILE A 38 5.15 -2.53 3.86
C ILE A 38 5.20 -3.32 2.55
N ALA A 39 6.10 -2.93 1.65
CA ALA A 39 6.45 -3.65 0.43
C ALA A 39 7.95 -3.89 0.38
N ILE A 40 8.37 -5.01 -0.22
CA ILE A 40 9.79 -5.39 -0.38
C ILE A 40 10.00 -5.87 -1.80
N VAL A 41 11.04 -5.34 -2.47
CA VAL A 41 11.52 -5.79 -3.80
C VAL A 41 13.03 -5.75 -3.80
N GLY A 42 13.66 -6.90 -3.93
CA GLY A 42 15.12 -7.03 -3.85
C GLY A 42 15.65 -6.54 -2.50
N GLU A 43 16.57 -5.59 -2.52
CA GLU A 43 17.14 -4.95 -1.34
C GLU A 43 16.33 -3.75 -0.84
N ASN A 44 15.30 -3.36 -1.59
CA ASN A 44 14.46 -2.22 -1.27
C ASN A 44 13.28 -2.62 -0.38
N ALA A 45 12.95 -1.76 0.58
CA ALA A 45 11.72 -1.84 1.34
C ALA A 45 11.10 -0.45 1.51
N TRP A 46 9.78 -0.40 1.45
CA TRP A 46 8.99 0.81 1.66
C TRP A 46 7.99 0.56 2.78
N ILE A 47 7.95 1.48 3.76
CA ILE A 47 6.95 1.49 4.82
C ILE A 47 6.15 2.77 4.66
N VAL A 48 4.84 2.66 4.70
CA VAL A 48 3.92 3.80 4.54
C VAL A 48 3.23 4.14 5.85
N THR A 49 2.93 5.42 5.99
CA THR A 49 2.29 5.98 7.18
C THR A 49 1.06 6.81 6.81
N GLY A 50 0.32 7.18 7.83
CA GLY A 50 -0.83 8.07 7.76
C GLY A 50 -1.07 8.76 9.10
N GLY A 51 -2.21 9.39 9.24
CA GLY A 51 -2.56 10.24 10.37
C GLY A 51 -2.37 11.72 10.01
N LEU A 52 -1.74 12.47 10.91
CA LEU A 52 -1.46 13.89 10.66
C LEU A 52 -0.40 14.09 9.56
N LYS A 53 0.39 13.05 9.26
CA LYS A 53 1.34 12.98 8.14
C LYS A 53 1.22 11.65 7.41
N ALA A 54 1.32 11.68 6.07
CA ALA A 54 1.32 10.51 5.20
C ALA A 54 2.62 10.50 4.39
N ARG A 55 3.55 9.63 4.77
CA ARG A 55 4.90 9.57 4.20
C ARG A 55 5.31 8.16 3.82
N VAL A 56 6.36 8.05 3.01
CA VAL A 56 7.00 6.79 2.65
C VAL A 56 8.40 6.75 3.22
N PHE A 57 8.69 5.76 4.04
CA PHE A 57 10.03 5.44 4.51
C PHE A 57 10.61 4.39 3.58
N HIS A 58 11.78 4.64 3.01
CA HIS A 58 12.42 3.78 2.02
C HIS A 58 13.84 3.44 2.44
N THR A 59 14.19 2.19 2.29
CA THR A 59 15.55 1.68 2.33
C THR A 59 15.90 1.02 0.99
N SER A 60 17.15 1.11 0.57
CA SER A 60 17.69 0.42 -0.62
C SER A 60 18.89 -0.47 -0.27
N ASP A 61 19.08 -0.78 1.01
CA ASP A 61 20.21 -1.52 1.55
C ASP A 61 19.78 -2.51 2.64
N MET A 62 18.63 -3.16 2.42
CA MET A 62 18.05 -4.15 3.34
C MET A 62 17.83 -3.59 4.77
N GLY A 63 17.50 -2.32 4.87
CA GLY A 63 17.15 -1.66 6.14
C GLY A 63 18.34 -1.10 6.94
N LEU A 64 19.55 -1.03 6.36
CA LEU A 64 20.70 -0.44 7.04
C LEU A 64 20.55 1.07 7.16
N THR A 65 20.10 1.73 6.10
CA THR A 65 19.78 3.16 6.10
C THR A 65 18.37 3.42 5.60
N TRP A 66 17.75 4.50 6.08
CA TRP A 66 16.39 4.87 5.71
C TRP A 66 16.29 6.32 5.32
N LYS A 67 15.50 6.60 4.29
CA LYS A 67 15.11 7.94 3.86
C LYS A 67 13.59 8.07 3.97
N VAL A 68 13.10 9.29 4.14
CA VAL A 68 11.66 9.56 4.20
C VAL A 68 11.28 10.54 3.10
N TYR A 69 10.14 10.30 2.48
CA TYR A 69 9.59 11.13 1.40
C TYR A 69 8.15 11.51 1.70
N ASP A 70 7.82 12.76 1.50
CA ASP A 70 6.45 13.26 1.57
C ASP A 70 5.61 12.70 0.41
N THR A 71 4.32 12.58 0.64
CA THR A 71 3.36 12.12 -0.38
C THR A 71 2.21 13.11 -0.53
N PRO A 72 1.55 13.12 -1.70
CA PRO A 72 0.36 13.94 -1.90
C PRO A 72 -0.93 13.32 -1.33
N ILE A 73 -0.84 12.15 -0.67
CA ILE A 73 -2.02 11.46 -0.13
C ILE A 73 -2.64 12.29 0.99
N ILE A 74 -3.97 12.27 1.04
CA ILE A 74 -4.76 12.95 2.07
C ILE A 74 -4.25 12.62 3.46
N GLN A 75 -4.06 13.67 4.29
CA GLN A 75 -3.51 13.60 5.64
C GLN A 75 -4.12 14.71 6.51
N GLY A 76 -3.76 14.76 7.80
CA GLY A 76 -4.21 15.81 8.71
C GLY A 76 -5.29 15.40 9.69
N LYS A 77 -5.74 14.13 9.64
CA LYS A 77 -6.62 13.52 10.63
C LYS A 77 -6.07 12.15 11.01
N ASN A 78 -6.33 11.68 12.21
CA ASN A 78 -5.89 10.33 12.66
C ASN A 78 -6.45 9.19 11.80
N THR A 79 -7.44 9.45 10.95
CA THR A 79 -8.15 8.48 10.11
C THR A 79 -7.75 8.55 8.64
N THR A 80 -6.94 9.56 8.26
CA THR A 80 -6.51 9.75 6.87
C THR A 80 -5.09 9.24 6.64
N GLY A 81 -4.76 8.85 5.42
CA GLY A 81 -3.40 8.52 5.03
C GLY A 81 -3.28 7.33 4.11
N ILE A 82 -2.09 6.73 4.09
CA ILE A 82 -1.77 5.58 3.26
C ILE A 82 -2.03 4.31 4.05
N TYR A 83 -2.80 3.39 3.50
CA TYR A 83 -3.15 2.11 4.11
C TYR A 83 -2.44 0.94 3.46
N SER A 84 -2.02 1.10 2.21
CA SER A 84 -1.41 0.03 1.44
C SER A 84 -0.41 0.57 0.43
N VAL A 85 0.68 -0.17 0.24
CA VAL A 85 1.72 0.08 -0.74
C VAL A 85 2.04 -1.20 -1.50
N ALA A 86 2.22 -1.08 -2.80
CA ALA A 86 2.70 -2.18 -3.65
C ALA A 86 3.73 -1.64 -4.65
N PHE A 87 4.70 -2.48 -4.98
CA PHE A 87 5.70 -2.21 -6.02
C PHE A 87 5.73 -3.39 -6.99
N SER A 88 5.77 -3.09 -8.28
CA SER A 88 5.94 -4.08 -9.35
C SER A 88 7.42 -4.37 -9.63
N ASP A 89 8.26 -3.39 -9.40
CA ASP A 89 9.73 -3.43 -9.48
C ASP A 89 10.34 -2.35 -8.57
N GLU A 90 11.64 -2.15 -8.60
CA GLU A 90 12.35 -1.20 -7.73
C GLU A 90 11.99 0.27 -7.99
N ASN A 91 11.41 0.60 -9.14
CA ASN A 91 11.08 1.96 -9.56
C ASN A 91 9.59 2.27 -9.56
N HIS A 92 8.75 1.27 -9.93
CA HIS A 92 7.32 1.48 -10.16
C HIS A 92 6.48 0.95 -9.00
N GLY A 93 5.72 1.82 -8.39
CA GLY A 93 4.87 1.48 -7.26
C GLY A 93 3.61 2.33 -7.19
N ILE A 94 2.68 1.87 -6.37
CA ILE A 94 1.42 2.53 -6.07
C ILE A 94 1.19 2.56 -4.57
N ILE A 95 0.70 3.68 -4.07
CA ILE A 95 0.18 3.83 -2.71
C ILE A 95 -1.31 4.16 -2.79
N CYS A 96 -2.07 3.54 -1.90
CA CYS A 96 -3.51 3.76 -1.79
C CYS A 96 -3.91 3.95 -0.32
N GLY A 97 -4.98 4.72 -0.12
CA GLY A 97 -5.49 5.00 1.21
C GLY A 97 -6.80 5.77 1.19
N GLY A 98 -6.85 6.86 1.93
CA GLY A 98 -8.04 7.70 2.07
C GLY A 98 -8.37 7.99 3.53
N ASP A 99 -9.65 8.16 3.83
CA ASP A 99 -10.21 8.28 5.18
C ASP A 99 -11.16 7.11 5.44
N TYR A 100 -10.87 6.24 6.42
CA TYR A 100 -11.73 5.08 6.67
C TYR A 100 -13.09 5.45 7.29
N LEU A 101 -13.24 6.67 7.79
CA LEU A 101 -14.53 7.20 8.24
C LEU A 101 -15.32 7.85 7.09
N ASP A 102 -14.65 8.28 6.01
CA ASP A 102 -15.27 8.73 4.77
C ASP A 102 -14.96 7.74 3.64
N LYS A 103 -15.68 6.62 3.64
CA LYS A 103 -15.45 5.52 2.71
C LYS A 103 -15.73 5.86 1.24
N PHE A 104 -16.40 6.97 0.98
CA PHE A 104 -16.72 7.45 -0.37
C PHE A 104 -15.85 8.64 -0.80
N GLY A 105 -15.03 9.18 0.10
CA GLY A 105 -14.02 10.17 -0.25
C GLY A 105 -13.00 9.61 -1.25
N ASN A 106 -12.70 10.36 -2.30
CA ASN A 106 -11.84 9.93 -3.40
C ASN A 106 -10.82 10.98 -3.84
N SER A 107 -10.62 12.01 -3.04
CA SER A 107 -9.61 13.03 -3.28
C SER A 107 -8.27 12.60 -2.68
N ALA A 108 -7.20 12.73 -3.46
CA ALA A 108 -5.81 12.48 -3.05
C ALA A 108 -5.62 11.14 -2.29
N ASN A 109 -6.27 10.08 -2.75
CA ASN A 109 -6.26 8.78 -2.07
C ASN A 109 -5.47 7.69 -2.80
N LYS A 110 -4.95 8.01 -4.00
CA LYS A 110 -4.11 7.11 -4.83
C LYS A 110 -2.97 7.90 -5.47
N ALA A 111 -1.76 7.37 -5.41
CA ALA A 111 -0.63 7.95 -6.12
C ALA A 111 0.33 6.87 -6.61
N ILE A 112 1.00 7.14 -7.72
CA ILE A 112 2.03 6.26 -8.31
C ILE A 112 3.41 6.90 -8.25
N THR A 113 4.43 6.07 -8.26
CA THR A 113 5.83 6.46 -8.41
C THR A 113 6.47 5.76 -9.60
N LYS A 114 7.47 6.41 -10.20
CA LYS A 114 8.30 5.88 -11.30
C LYS A 114 9.80 5.94 -10.95
N ASN A 115 10.12 6.26 -9.70
CA ASN A 115 11.50 6.48 -9.26
C ASN A 115 11.78 5.91 -7.86
N GLY A 116 11.14 4.78 -7.54
CA GLY A 116 11.36 4.08 -6.28
C GLY A 116 10.79 4.78 -5.05
N GLY A 117 9.70 5.53 -5.21
CA GLY A 117 9.02 6.19 -4.09
C GLY A 117 9.63 7.52 -3.66
N LYS A 118 10.57 8.08 -4.45
CA LYS A 118 11.18 9.39 -4.16
C LYS A 118 10.21 10.55 -4.44
N THR A 119 9.37 10.40 -5.47
CA THR A 119 8.27 11.30 -5.78
C THR A 119 7.01 10.53 -6.14
N TRP A 120 5.86 11.11 -5.88
CA TRP A 120 4.55 10.51 -6.07
C TRP A 120 3.62 11.46 -6.81
N GLU A 121 2.87 10.93 -7.77
CA GLU A 121 1.89 11.62 -8.59
C GLU A 121 0.50 11.07 -8.28
N VAL A 122 -0.46 11.96 -7.93
CA VAL A 122 -1.86 11.57 -7.72
C VAL A 122 -2.44 11.07 -9.03
N VAL A 123 -3.16 9.95 -8.97
CA VAL A 123 -3.83 9.35 -10.14
C VAL A 123 -5.29 9.07 -9.83
N ALA A 124 -6.11 8.97 -10.87
CA ALA A 124 -7.55 8.72 -10.77
C ALA A 124 -8.23 9.64 -9.73
N GLU A 125 -7.86 10.93 -9.74
CA GLU A 125 -8.41 11.93 -8.82
C GLU A 125 -9.91 12.05 -9.00
N ASN A 126 -10.65 12.12 -7.90
CA ASN A 126 -12.11 12.18 -7.86
C ASN A 126 -12.82 11.02 -8.59
N ALA A 127 -12.12 9.88 -8.76
CA ALA A 127 -12.64 8.67 -9.38
C ALA A 127 -12.46 7.45 -8.46
N ALA A 128 -13.26 6.41 -8.68
CA ALA A 128 -13.09 5.13 -7.99
C ALA A 128 -11.68 4.52 -8.25
N PRO A 129 -11.15 3.70 -7.33
CA PRO A 129 -11.70 3.37 -6.03
C PRO A 129 -11.67 4.56 -5.06
N HIS A 130 -12.63 4.58 -4.16
CA HIS A 130 -12.67 5.51 -3.02
C HIS A 130 -11.63 5.11 -1.97
N TYR A 131 -11.96 5.17 -0.68
CA TYR A 131 -11.08 4.60 0.35
C TYR A 131 -10.62 3.17 -0.04
N VAL A 132 -9.32 2.91 0.06
CA VAL A 132 -8.68 1.63 -0.27
C VAL A 132 -7.94 1.09 0.94
N SER A 133 -8.24 -0.16 1.33
CA SER A 133 -7.56 -0.83 2.44
C SER A 133 -6.36 -1.67 1.98
N CYS A 134 -6.40 -2.21 0.76
CA CYS A 134 -5.33 -3.06 0.23
C CYS A 134 -5.20 -2.92 -1.29
N VAL A 135 -3.98 -2.81 -1.79
CA VAL A 135 -3.64 -2.80 -3.22
C VAL A 135 -2.53 -3.81 -3.51
N GLN A 136 -2.63 -4.53 -4.63
CA GLN A 136 -1.58 -5.44 -5.08
C GLN A 136 -1.48 -5.49 -6.60
N TYR A 137 -0.26 -5.57 -7.11
CA TYR A 137 0.01 -5.89 -8.52
C TYR A 137 -0.25 -7.36 -8.81
N VAL A 138 -0.76 -7.65 -9.99
CA VAL A 138 -0.85 -9.02 -10.52
C VAL A 138 0.54 -9.45 -11.00
N PRO A 139 1.06 -10.59 -10.56
CA PRO A 139 2.35 -11.09 -11.03
C PRO A 139 2.37 -11.31 -12.55
N GLU A 140 3.54 -11.14 -13.17
CA GLU A 140 3.78 -11.40 -14.59
C GLU A 140 3.03 -10.49 -15.58
N THR A 141 2.55 -9.33 -15.11
CA THR A 141 1.83 -8.35 -15.96
C THR A 141 2.62 -7.08 -16.24
N ALA A 142 3.94 -7.11 -15.99
CA ALA A 142 4.85 -5.97 -16.13
C ALA A 142 4.36 -4.71 -15.38
N GLY A 143 3.69 -4.91 -14.23
CA GLY A 143 3.15 -3.81 -13.41
C GLY A 143 1.92 -3.12 -14.01
N MET A 144 1.31 -3.67 -15.04
CA MET A 144 0.13 -3.06 -15.66
C MET A 144 -1.16 -3.38 -14.93
N GLU A 145 -1.27 -4.59 -14.39
CA GLU A 145 -2.50 -5.03 -13.74
C GLU A 145 -2.42 -4.89 -12.22
N VAL A 146 -3.44 -4.27 -11.64
CA VAL A 146 -3.52 -3.95 -10.21
C VAL A 146 -4.93 -4.21 -9.71
N PHE A 147 -5.05 -4.85 -8.57
CA PHE A 147 -6.28 -4.92 -7.80
C PHE A 147 -6.22 -4.06 -6.55
N ALA A 148 -7.33 -3.40 -6.25
CA ALA A 148 -7.55 -2.68 -5.01
C ALA A 148 -8.85 -3.17 -4.35
N VAL A 149 -8.83 -3.32 -3.03
CA VAL A 149 -10.01 -3.73 -2.27
C VAL A 149 -10.29 -2.78 -1.12
N SER A 150 -11.56 -2.66 -0.81
CA SER A 150 -12.07 -1.96 0.36
C SER A 150 -13.41 -2.55 0.79
N THR A 151 -13.99 -2.01 1.85
CA THR A 151 -15.38 -2.35 2.25
C THR A 151 -16.43 -1.98 1.20
N ASN A 152 -16.06 -1.22 0.15
CA ASN A 152 -16.96 -0.76 -0.91
C ASN A 152 -16.84 -1.60 -2.19
N GLY A 153 -16.00 -2.63 -2.20
CA GLY A 153 -15.86 -3.54 -3.33
C GLY A 153 -14.44 -3.87 -3.74
N ILE A 154 -14.35 -4.57 -4.87
CA ILE A 154 -13.11 -4.95 -5.56
C ILE A 154 -12.99 -4.11 -6.83
N PHE A 155 -11.82 -3.55 -7.05
CA PHE A 155 -11.50 -2.69 -8.19
C PHE A 155 -10.28 -3.25 -8.93
N TYR A 156 -10.30 -3.14 -10.25
CA TYR A 156 -9.26 -3.60 -11.15
C TYR A 156 -8.80 -2.46 -12.06
N SER A 157 -7.50 -2.40 -12.29
CA SER A 157 -6.86 -1.53 -13.27
C SER A 157 -5.97 -2.37 -14.18
N ASN A 158 -5.98 -2.09 -15.48
CA ASN A 158 -5.09 -2.69 -16.49
C ASN A 158 -4.04 -1.72 -17.03
N ASN A 159 -3.87 -0.58 -16.38
CA ASN A 159 -2.95 0.48 -16.78
C ASN A 159 -2.22 1.11 -15.58
N ALA A 160 -1.70 0.24 -14.71
CA ALA A 160 -0.86 0.60 -13.56
C ALA A 160 -1.55 1.55 -12.54
N GLY A 161 -2.88 1.48 -12.42
CA GLY A 161 -3.64 2.30 -11.48
C GLY A 161 -4.08 3.66 -11.99
N LEU A 162 -3.85 3.97 -13.29
CA LEU A 162 -4.29 5.24 -13.88
C LEU A 162 -5.82 5.33 -14.03
N ASN A 163 -6.47 4.21 -14.35
CA ASN A 163 -7.92 4.09 -14.41
C ASN A 163 -8.38 2.79 -13.76
N TRP A 164 -9.58 2.79 -13.22
CA TRP A 164 -10.12 1.69 -12.45
C TRP A 164 -11.54 1.35 -12.88
N GLN A 165 -11.86 0.05 -12.86
CA GLN A 165 -13.21 -0.46 -12.97
C GLN A 165 -13.57 -1.25 -11.73
N LYS A 166 -14.80 -1.12 -11.25
CA LYS A 166 -15.33 -1.93 -10.17
C LYS A 166 -15.71 -3.30 -10.73
N VAL A 167 -15.18 -4.36 -10.14
CA VAL A 167 -15.42 -5.74 -10.59
C VAL A 167 -16.31 -6.54 -9.63
N SER A 168 -16.49 -6.06 -8.39
CA SER A 168 -17.42 -6.63 -7.42
C SER A 168 -17.86 -5.58 -6.41
N ASP A 169 -19.10 -5.71 -5.92
CA ASP A 169 -19.62 -4.92 -4.79
C ASP A 169 -19.28 -5.52 -3.42
N GLU A 170 -18.76 -6.76 -3.39
CA GLU A 170 -18.38 -7.41 -2.15
C GLU A 170 -17.16 -6.74 -1.52
N GLY A 171 -17.30 -6.36 -0.24
CA GLY A 171 -16.27 -5.65 0.52
C GLY A 171 -15.26 -6.59 1.17
N PHE A 172 -13.97 -6.24 1.06
CA PHE A 172 -12.87 -6.96 1.70
C PHE A 172 -11.87 -5.98 2.32
N TYR A 173 -11.11 -6.45 3.31
CA TYR A 173 -10.04 -5.67 3.94
C TYR A 173 -8.68 -5.93 3.29
N SER A 174 -8.47 -7.16 2.79
CA SER A 174 -7.18 -7.56 2.23
C SER A 174 -7.36 -8.46 1.00
N ILE A 175 -6.43 -8.36 0.07
CA ILE A 175 -6.27 -9.26 -1.06
C ILE A 175 -4.84 -9.81 -1.09
N ARG A 176 -4.68 -11.10 -1.43
CA ARG A 176 -3.39 -11.75 -1.68
C ARG A 176 -3.45 -12.46 -3.02
N ILE A 177 -2.74 -11.91 -3.98
CA ILE A 177 -2.65 -12.48 -5.33
C ILE A 177 -1.56 -13.56 -5.32
N VAL A 178 -1.95 -14.79 -5.59
CA VAL A 178 -1.06 -15.97 -5.59
C VAL A 178 -0.35 -16.10 -6.93
N ASN A 179 -1.08 -15.89 -8.00
CA ASN A 179 -0.62 -15.91 -9.41
C ASN A 179 -1.63 -15.16 -10.27
N LYS A 180 -1.37 -15.03 -11.57
CA LYS A 180 -2.24 -14.30 -12.51
C LYS A 180 -3.70 -14.77 -12.59
N ASN A 181 -4.02 -15.94 -12.04
CA ASN A 181 -5.36 -16.52 -12.14
C ASN A 181 -6.07 -16.67 -10.78
N THR A 182 -5.38 -16.39 -9.66
CA THR A 182 -5.92 -16.70 -8.34
C THR A 182 -5.52 -15.66 -7.30
N ALA A 183 -6.51 -15.20 -6.57
CA ALA A 183 -6.32 -14.40 -5.37
C ALA A 183 -7.16 -14.94 -4.20
N TRP A 184 -6.71 -14.66 -2.99
CA TRP A 184 -7.46 -14.84 -1.75
C TRP A 184 -7.80 -13.48 -1.17
N LEU A 185 -9.01 -13.36 -0.65
CA LEU A 185 -9.53 -12.14 -0.04
C LEU A 185 -10.00 -12.45 1.38
N SER A 186 -9.81 -11.49 2.27
CA SER A 186 -10.36 -11.56 3.62
C SER A 186 -11.09 -10.27 3.97
N GLY A 187 -12.22 -10.40 4.66
CA GLY A 187 -13.08 -9.29 5.05
C GLY A 187 -13.66 -9.51 6.42
N ASN A 188 -14.82 -8.90 6.70
CA ASN A 188 -15.53 -9.07 7.94
C ASN A 188 -16.21 -10.47 7.95
N GLU A 189 -15.68 -11.37 8.78
CA GLU A 189 -16.18 -12.75 8.93
C GLU A 189 -16.22 -13.56 7.61
N VAL A 190 -15.42 -13.17 6.61
CA VAL A 190 -15.42 -13.82 5.30
C VAL A 190 -13.99 -14.02 4.77
N ILE A 191 -13.78 -15.17 4.17
CA ILE A 191 -12.61 -15.49 3.32
C ILE A 191 -13.17 -15.97 1.99
N ALA A 192 -12.63 -15.42 0.91
CA ALA A 192 -13.03 -15.78 -0.46
C ALA A 192 -11.82 -16.12 -1.33
N LYS A 193 -12.02 -17.01 -2.29
CA LYS A 193 -11.08 -17.29 -3.36
C LYS A 193 -11.61 -16.71 -4.66
N MET A 194 -10.89 -15.78 -5.23
CA MET A 194 -11.20 -15.17 -6.52
C MET A 194 -10.40 -15.87 -7.62
N LYS A 195 -11.13 -16.26 -8.69
CA LYS A 195 -10.50 -16.65 -9.97
C LYS A 195 -10.45 -15.43 -10.87
N MET A 196 -9.26 -15.08 -11.33
CA MET A 196 -9.03 -14.01 -12.30
C MET A 196 -8.94 -14.63 -13.70
N GLN A 197 -9.52 -13.97 -14.70
CA GLN A 197 -9.53 -14.43 -16.10
C GLN A 197 -8.73 -13.46 -16.96
#